data_4a6562d8156b72fa2facbe5b4a8d583b
#
_entry.id   4a6562d8156b72fa2facbe5b4a8d583b
#
_cell.length_a   1.000
_cell.length_b   1.000
_cell.length_c   1.000
_cell.angle_alpha   90.00
_cell.angle_beta   90.00
_cell.angle_gamma   90.00
#
_symmetry.space_group_name_H-M   'P 1'
#
loop_
_entity.id
_entity.type
_entity.pdbx_description
1 polymer ?
#
loop_
_entity_poly.entity_id
_entity_poly.type
_entity_poly.pdbx_seq_one_letter_code
_entity_poly.pdbx_strand_id
1 'polypeptide(L)'
;MRVVRCIVALAFTAVFTFSAWPAAMAQAGTGPYLGFDRNEYPGDENLQSLRRIFSYTGYWLNNPPGMKSNNWIGHRSAVEAAGFGFLVLFNGRLYAELKSVSNAQRLGQSDAQAAIKTAQHEGFPRASIIFLDQEQGGRMLPEQKAYLYAWVDAVAVAGFRAGIYCSGIAAKDDGNVVTAEDIRQSAGKRDIVYWAINDACPPAPGCTLPQHAPSLVQSGVSFAEVWQFAQSPQRKDVAGRCSNYNHDGNCYAPGIPGVYIDLNSATSPDPSHGRTQ
;
A
#
# COMPACT_ATOMS: atom_id res chain seq x y z
N MET A 1 -6.40 90.40 29.63
CA MET A 1 -5.62 89.24 30.02
C MET A 1 -6.35 87.99 29.49
N ARG A 2 -5.88 87.37 28.37
CA ARG A 2 -6.44 86.14 27.82
C ARG A 2 -5.44 84.98 28.14
N VAL A 3 -5.94 84.01 28.87
CA VAL A 3 -5.16 82.84 29.26
C VAL A 3 -5.34 81.81 28.15
N VAL A 4 -4.24 81.42 27.46
CA VAL A 4 -4.21 80.35 26.46
C VAL A 4 -3.92 79.06 27.21
N ARG A 5 -4.84 78.08 27.14
CA ARG A 5 -4.61 76.69 27.58
C ARG A 5 -4.07 75.87 26.47
N CYS A 6 -2.83 75.40 26.60
CA CYS A 6 -2.23 74.32 25.72
C CYS A 6 -2.78 73.00 26.18
N ILE A 7 -3.42 72.27 25.23
CA ILE A 7 -3.77 70.84 25.37
C ILE A 7 -2.67 70.01 24.76
N VAL A 8 -1.96 69.20 25.56
CA VAL A 8 -0.99 68.23 25.12
C VAL A 8 -1.75 66.96 24.87
N ALA A 9 -1.82 66.54 23.61
CA ALA A 9 -2.33 65.23 23.19
C ALA A 9 -1.22 64.18 23.27
N LEU A 10 -1.34 63.23 24.20
CA LEU A 10 -0.49 62.03 24.25
C LEU A 10 -1.03 60.99 23.24
N ALA A 11 -0.29 60.74 22.19
CA ALA A 11 -0.55 59.63 21.28
C ALA A 11 0.05 58.33 21.85
N PHE A 12 -0.82 57.39 22.24
CA PHE A 12 -0.41 56.02 22.59
C PHE A 12 -0.25 55.21 21.33
N THR A 13 0.97 54.90 20.97
CA THR A 13 1.28 53.93 19.90
C THR A 13 1.28 52.50 20.49
N ALA A 14 0.22 51.72 20.20
CA ALA A 14 0.16 50.32 20.57
C ALA A 14 1.05 49.52 19.58
N VAL A 15 2.17 48.98 20.07
CA VAL A 15 3.01 48.06 19.34
C VAL A 15 2.43 46.67 19.47
N PHE A 16 1.78 46.16 18.40
CA PHE A 16 1.38 44.77 18.29
C PHE A 16 2.58 43.93 17.94
N THR A 17 3.16 43.20 18.89
CA THR A 17 4.15 42.16 18.64
C THR A 17 3.42 40.92 18.18
N PHE A 18 3.47 40.63 16.87
CA PHE A 18 3.10 39.32 16.33
C PHE A 18 4.13 38.30 16.79
N SER A 19 3.80 37.49 17.78
CA SER A 19 4.54 36.27 18.10
C SER A 19 4.25 35.26 17.01
N ALA A 20 5.17 35.12 16.05
CA ALA A 20 5.16 34.01 15.12
C ALA A 20 5.45 32.73 15.91
N TRP A 21 4.45 31.91 16.15
CA TRP A 21 4.64 30.53 16.59
C TRP A 21 5.43 29.80 15.50
N PRO A 22 6.56 29.18 15.84
CA PRO A 22 7.24 28.32 14.87
C PRO A 22 6.27 27.18 14.55
N ALA A 23 5.85 27.09 13.28
CA ALA A 23 5.22 25.88 12.76
C ALA A 23 6.18 24.73 13.06
N ALA A 24 5.79 23.83 13.95
CA ALA A 24 6.52 22.60 14.18
C ALA A 24 6.54 21.86 12.84
N MET A 25 7.66 21.92 12.14
CA MET A 25 7.93 21.02 11.02
C MET A 25 7.88 19.62 11.61
N ALA A 26 6.83 18.88 11.29
CA ALA A 26 6.76 17.46 11.56
C ALA A 26 8.00 16.86 10.87
N GLN A 27 8.98 16.43 11.67
CA GLN A 27 10.08 15.64 11.16
C GLN A 27 9.48 14.44 10.46
N ALA A 28 9.68 14.34 9.14
CA ALA A 28 9.36 13.15 8.39
C ALA A 28 10.13 12.01 9.08
N GLY A 29 9.39 11.07 9.68
CA GLY A 29 9.98 9.94 10.38
C GLY A 29 10.89 9.17 9.43
N THR A 30 12.13 8.93 9.81
CA THR A 30 13.16 8.24 9.02
C THR A 30 13.01 6.71 9.06
N GLY A 31 11.88 6.18 9.51
CA GLY A 31 11.60 4.76 9.65
C GLY A 31 10.51 4.27 8.69
N PRO A 32 10.33 2.95 8.58
CA PRO A 32 9.25 2.39 7.81
C PRO A 32 7.88 2.79 8.37
N TYR A 33 6.88 2.79 7.51
CA TYR A 33 5.51 3.20 7.81
C TYR A 33 4.59 2.00 7.90
N LEU A 34 3.73 1.98 8.91
CA LEU A 34 2.73 0.93 9.08
C LEU A 34 1.50 1.24 8.23
N GLY A 35 1.04 0.25 7.50
CA GLY A 35 -0.19 0.30 6.71
C GLY A 35 -0.96 -1.01 6.79
N PHE A 36 -2.09 -1.03 6.13
CA PHE A 36 -2.92 -2.23 6.00
C PHE A 36 -3.52 -2.35 4.60
N ASP A 37 -3.89 -3.55 4.24
CA ASP A 37 -4.80 -3.80 3.13
C ASP A 37 -5.90 -4.78 3.55
N ARG A 38 -6.95 -4.82 2.76
CA ARG A 38 -8.10 -5.72 2.91
C ARG A 38 -8.97 -5.71 1.67
N ASN A 39 -9.75 -6.78 1.48
CA ASN A 39 -10.62 -6.91 0.32
C ASN A 39 -11.80 -5.94 0.33
N GLU A 40 -12.42 -5.70 1.50
CA GLU A 40 -13.60 -4.85 1.62
C GLU A 40 -13.24 -3.45 2.13
N TYR A 41 -13.90 -2.44 1.60
CA TYR A 41 -13.80 -1.08 2.12
C TYR A 41 -14.26 -1.02 3.58
N PRO A 42 -13.50 -0.40 4.49
CA PRO A 42 -13.79 -0.46 5.91
C PRO A 42 -14.97 0.40 6.37
N GLY A 43 -15.51 1.26 5.48
CA GLY A 43 -16.52 2.27 5.81
C GLY A 43 -15.92 3.62 6.21
N ASP A 44 -16.57 4.72 5.78
CA ASP A 44 -16.11 6.09 6.05
C ASP A 44 -16.00 6.37 7.55
N GLU A 45 -16.90 5.79 8.33
CA GLU A 45 -16.97 5.92 9.79
C GLU A 45 -15.72 5.38 10.52
N ASN A 46 -15.02 4.43 9.91
CA ASN A 46 -13.84 3.80 10.49
C ASN A 46 -12.52 4.48 10.08
N LEU A 47 -12.52 5.33 9.03
CA LEU A 47 -11.30 5.89 8.47
C LEU A 47 -10.47 6.67 9.49
N GLN A 48 -11.10 7.53 10.30
CA GLN A 48 -10.39 8.34 11.28
C GLN A 48 -9.75 7.48 12.40
N SER A 49 -10.41 6.41 12.81
CA SER A 49 -9.88 5.47 13.81
C SER A 49 -8.71 4.69 13.25
N LEU A 50 -8.81 4.20 12.02
CA LEU A 50 -7.73 3.50 11.31
C LEU A 50 -6.53 4.43 11.07
N ARG A 51 -6.78 5.71 10.69
CA ARG A 51 -5.70 6.67 10.39
C ARG A 51 -4.82 7.01 11.60
N ARG A 52 -5.33 6.86 12.82
CA ARG A 52 -4.52 7.05 14.04
C ARG A 52 -3.40 6.02 14.18
N ILE A 53 -3.54 4.88 13.50
CA ILE A 53 -2.63 3.74 13.60
C ILE A 53 -1.82 3.58 12.31
N PHE A 54 -2.47 3.73 11.16
CA PHE A 54 -1.93 3.39 9.85
C PHE A 54 -1.68 4.64 9.00
N SER A 55 -0.56 4.66 8.29
CA SER A 55 -0.19 5.76 7.40
C SER A 55 -0.85 5.63 6.03
N TYR A 56 -1.09 4.42 5.54
CA TYR A 56 -1.66 4.13 4.23
C TYR A 56 -2.57 2.91 4.28
N THR A 57 -3.40 2.76 3.25
CA THR A 57 -4.32 1.63 3.08
C THR A 57 -4.26 1.08 1.65
N GLY A 58 -4.56 -0.20 1.50
CA GLY A 58 -4.88 -0.80 0.20
C GLY A 58 -6.06 -0.09 -0.46
N TYR A 59 -6.08 -0.07 -1.81
CA TYR A 59 -7.17 0.45 -2.62
C TYR A 59 -7.31 -0.36 -3.91
N TRP A 60 -8.36 -1.13 -4.03
CA TRP A 60 -8.58 -2.03 -5.16
C TRP A 60 -9.21 -1.32 -6.36
N LEU A 61 -8.62 -1.52 -7.54
CA LEU A 61 -9.15 -0.99 -8.81
C LEU A 61 -10.12 -1.94 -9.53
N ASN A 62 -10.09 -3.23 -9.19
CA ASN A 62 -11.03 -4.25 -9.67
C ASN A 62 -11.50 -5.11 -8.49
N ASN A 63 -12.27 -6.16 -8.76
CA ASN A 63 -12.75 -7.03 -7.69
C ASN A 63 -11.57 -7.71 -6.98
N PRO A 64 -11.46 -7.56 -5.65
CA PRO A 64 -10.43 -8.24 -4.88
C PRO A 64 -10.52 -9.76 -4.99
N PRO A 65 -9.47 -10.52 -4.65
CA PRO A 65 -9.49 -11.98 -4.69
C PRO A 65 -10.69 -12.58 -3.96
N GLY A 66 -11.42 -13.48 -4.65
CA GLY A 66 -12.60 -14.13 -4.08
C GLY A 66 -13.87 -13.28 -3.95
N MET A 67 -13.80 -11.97 -4.25
CA MET A 67 -14.95 -11.06 -4.14
C MET A 67 -15.73 -10.96 -5.46
N LYS A 68 -17.06 -10.84 -5.37
CA LYS A 68 -17.95 -10.66 -6.54
C LYS A 68 -18.10 -9.19 -6.95
N SER A 69 -17.74 -8.27 -6.08
CA SER A 69 -17.82 -6.82 -6.31
C SER A 69 -16.68 -6.10 -5.62
N ASN A 70 -16.40 -4.89 -6.06
CA ASN A 70 -15.42 -4.01 -5.45
C ASN A 70 -16.15 -2.81 -4.83
N ASN A 71 -16.11 -2.70 -3.51
CA ASN A 71 -16.72 -1.59 -2.78
C ASN A 71 -15.73 -0.49 -2.38
N TRP A 72 -14.49 -0.53 -2.90
CA TRP A 72 -13.52 0.55 -2.78
C TRP A 72 -13.76 1.68 -3.78
N ILE A 73 -14.32 1.36 -4.95
CA ILE A 73 -14.56 2.31 -6.03
C ILE A 73 -15.47 3.46 -5.56
N GLY A 74 -15.05 4.69 -5.85
CA GLY A 74 -15.73 5.92 -5.45
C GLY A 74 -15.32 6.47 -4.07
N HIS A 75 -14.50 5.76 -3.30
CA HIS A 75 -14.09 6.17 -1.95
C HIS A 75 -12.69 6.80 -1.88
N ARG A 76 -11.98 6.95 -3.02
CA ARG A 76 -10.62 7.52 -3.02
C ARG A 76 -10.56 8.88 -2.31
N SER A 77 -11.49 9.78 -2.61
CA SER A 77 -11.52 11.12 -2.01
C SER A 77 -11.74 11.09 -0.50
N ALA A 78 -12.58 10.17 0.01
CA ALA A 78 -12.80 10.00 1.45
C ALA A 78 -11.55 9.46 2.15
N VAL A 79 -10.86 8.49 1.54
CA VAL A 79 -9.60 7.92 2.03
C VAL A 79 -8.50 8.99 2.07
N GLU A 80 -8.34 9.79 1.01
CA GLU A 80 -7.37 10.88 0.95
C GLU A 80 -7.68 11.98 1.95
N ALA A 81 -8.95 12.39 2.08
CA ALA A 81 -9.40 13.40 3.06
C ALA A 81 -9.19 12.95 4.51
N ALA A 82 -9.26 11.65 4.78
CA ALA A 82 -8.91 11.09 6.08
C ALA A 82 -7.38 11.13 6.35
N GLY A 83 -6.56 11.46 5.35
CA GLY A 83 -5.11 11.62 5.47
C GLY A 83 -4.30 10.38 5.13
N PHE A 84 -4.91 9.32 4.59
CA PHE A 84 -4.18 8.13 4.15
C PHE A 84 -3.36 8.36 2.89
N GLY A 85 -2.21 7.68 2.82
CA GLY A 85 -1.60 7.30 1.57
C GLY A 85 -2.24 6.06 0.98
N PHE A 86 -1.80 5.67 -0.19
CA PHE A 86 -2.41 4.58 -0.97
C PHE A 86 -1.41 3.46 -1.28
N LEU A 87 -1.93 2.26 -1.29
CA LEU A 87 -1.34 1.06 -1.88
C LEU A 87 -2.35 0.57 -2.93
N VAL A 88 -2.18 1.01 -4.19
CA VAL A 88 -3.17 0.81 -5.25
C VAL A 88 -3.00 -0.57 -5.88
N LEU A 89 -4.08 -1.35 -5.90
CA LEU A 89 -4.07 -2.78 -6.24
C LEU A 89 -4.94 -3.09 -7.46
N PHE A 90 -4.48 -4.05 -8.23
CA PHE A 90 -5.26 -4.70 -9.28
C PHE A 90 -5.10 -6.22 -9.15
N ASN A 91 -6.18 -6.92 -8.88
CA ASN A 91 -6.21 -8.38 -8.78
C ASN A 91 -5.87 -9.01 -10.13
N GLY A 92 -4.75 -9.73 -10.19
CA GLY A 92 -4.25 -10.40 -11.38
C GLY A 92 -4.96 -11.71 -11.68
N ARG A 93 -4.43 -12.45 -12.63
CA ARG A 93 -5.00 -13.73 -13.05
C ARG A 93 -4.22 -14.92 -12.53
N LEU A 94 -4.96 -15.96 -12.19
CA LEU A 94 -4.37 -17.26 -11.87
C LEU A 94 -3.85 -17.94 -13.15
N TYR A 95 -2.85 -18.79 -13.00
CA TYR A 95 -2.24 -19.53 -14.11
C TYR A 95 -3.27 -20.27 -14.99
N ALA A 96 -4.26 -20.91 -14.37
CA ALA A 96 -5.31 -21.65 -15.08
C ALA A 96 -6.12 -20.82 -16.08
N GLU A 97 -6.15 -19.48 -15.92
CA GLU A 97 -6.85 -18.55 -16.81
C GLU A 97 -6.02 -18.16 -18.03
N LEU A 98 -4.69 -18.31 -17.96
CA LEU A 98 -3.77 -17.79 -18.98
C LEU A 98 -3.72 -18.65 -20.25
N LYS A 99 -3.85 -19.98 -20.16
CA LYS A 99 -3.98 -20.99 -21.22
C LYS A 99 -2.81 -21.11 -22.18
N SER A 100 -2.23 -20.01 -22.68
CA SER A 100 -1.07 -19.97 -23.57
C SER A 100 -0.36 -18.63 -23.47
N VAL A 101 0.90 -18.57 -23.90
CA VAL A 101 1.74 -17.37 -23.89
C VAL A 101 1.06 -16.20 -24.65
N SER A 102 0.54 -16.44 -25.84
CA SER A 102 -0.12 -15.40 -26.65
C SER A 102 -1.41 -14.89 -26.01
N ASN A 103 -2.22 -15.79 -25.43
CA ASN A 103 -3.42 -15.40 -24.70
C ASN A 103 -3.06 -14.63 -23.43
N ALA A 104 -2.03 -15.06 -22.72
CA ALA A 104 -1.53 -14.38 -21.52
C ALA A 104 -1.07 -12.94 -21.81
N GLN A 105 -0.31 -12.72 -22.89
CA GLN A 105 0.07 -11.36 -23.33
C GLN A 105 -1.15 -10.48 -23.60
N ARG A 106 -2.13 -11.00 -24.34
CA ARG A 106 -3.36 -10.26 -24.65
C ARG A 106 -4.16 -9.92 -23.37
N LEU A 107 -4.24 -10.87 -22.43
CA LEU A 107 -4.91 -10.65 -21.14
C LEU A 107 -4.15 -9.61 -20.30
N GLY A 108 -2.82 -9.66 -20.24
CA GLY A 108 -2.02 -8.68 -19.53
C GLY A 108 -2.25 -7.25 -20.05
N GLN A 109 -2.27 -7.07 -21.37
CA GLN A 109 -2.57 -5.78 -21.99
C GLN A 109 -4.01 -5.30 -21.67
N SER A 110 -4.99 -6.21 -21.76
CA SER A 110 -6.40 -5.89 -21.49
C SER A 110 -6.62 -5.50 -20.03
N ASP A 111 -6.03 -6.25 -19.10
CA ASP A 111 -6.16 -5.98 -17.67
C ASP A 111 -5.41 -4.70 -17.26
N ALA A 112 -4.25 -4.41 -17.88
CA ALA A 112 -3.57 -3.13 -17.71
C ALA A 112 -4.45 -1.95 -18.16
N GLN A 113 -5.12 -2.06 -19.31
CA GLN A 113 -6.05 -1.01 -19.76
C GLN A 113 -7.21 -0.81 -18.79
N ALA A 114 -7.75 -1.89 -18.22
CA ALA A 114 -8.78 -1.81 -17.18
C ALA A 114 -8.26 -1.09 -15.92
N ALA A 115 -7.07 -1.47 -15.43
CA ALA A 115 -6.42 -0.84 -14.29
C ALA A 115 -6.20 0.66 -14.51
N ILE A 116 -5.63 1.04 -15.65
CA ILE A 116 -5.37 2.44 -16.04
C ILE A 116 -6.67 3.23 -16.09
N LYS A 117 -7.70 2.71 -16.75
CA LYS A 117 -9.02 3.36 -16.86
C LYS A 117 -9.63 3.61 -15.50
N THR A 118 -9.60 2.61 -14.61
CA THR A 118 -10.15 2.75 -13.26
C THR A 118 -9.32 3.73 -12.43
N ALA A 119 -7.98 3.65 -12.47
CA ALA A 119 -7.11 4.59 -11.74
C ALA A 119 -7.35 6.05 -12.17
N GLN A 120 -7.50 6.30 -13.46
CA GLN A 120 -7.85 7.61 -13.99
C GLN A 120 -9.24 8.08 -13.55
N HIS A 121 -10.24 7.19 -13.57
CA HIS A 121 -11.60 7.48 -13.13
C HIS A 121 -11.64 7.86 -11.64
N GLU A 122 -10.90 7.14 -10.82
CA GLU A 122 -10.75 7.40 -9.39
C GLU A 122 -9.92 8.66 -9.09
N GLY A 123 -9.25 9.23 -10.09
CA GLY A 123 -8.44 10.45 -9.97
C GLY A 123 -7.05 10.21 -9.38
N PHE A 124 -6.48 9.01 -9.50
CA PHE A 124 -5.08 8.78 -9.15
C PHE A 124 -4.16 9.57 -10.09
N PRO A 125 -3.16 10.30 -9.54
CA PRO A 125 -2.25 11.08 -10.36
C PRO A 125 -1.40 10.22 -11.28
N ARG A 126 -0.89 10.80 -12.36
CA ARG A 126 0.14 10.17 -13.18
C ARG A 126 1.37 9.83 -12.33
N ALA A 127 2.11 8.82 -12.74
CA ALA A 127 3.22 8.23 -11.99
C ALA A 127 2.83 7.55 -10.67
N SER A 128 1.55 7.45 -10.31
CA SER A 128 1.12 6.54 -9.24
C SER A 128 1.54 5.11 -9.58
N ILE A 129 1.94 4.37 -8.55
CA ILE A 129 2.28 2.95 -8.68
C ILE A 129 1.00 2.14 -8.56
N ILE A 130 0.74 1.27 -9.56
CA ILE A 130 -0.35 0.29 -9.51
C ILE A 130 0.29 -1.08 -9.33
N PHE A 131 -0.05 -1.76 -8.24
CA PHE A 131 0.45 -3.10 -7.94
C PHE A 131 -0.45 -4.16 -8.56
N LEU A 132 0.13 -4.99 -9.45
CA LEU A 132 -0.51 -6.23 -9.89
C LEU A 132 -0.38 -7.26 -8.79
N ASP A 133 -1.50 -7.81 -8.35
CA ASP A 133 -1.55 -8.88 -7.37
C ASP A 133 -1.26 -10.23 -8.06
N GLN A 134 -0.06 -10.78 -7.80
CA GLN A 134 0.40 -12.08 -8.29
C GLN A 134 0.39 -13.09 -7.14
N GLU A 135 -0.74 -13.74 -6.94
CA GLU A 135 -1.01 -14.64 -5.82
C GLU A 135 -0.16 -15.93 -5.83
N GLN A 136 0.14 -16.47 -7.00
CA GLN A 136 0.82 -17.75 -7.10
C GLN A 136 2.32 -17.60 -6.90
N GLY A 137 2.86 -18.28 -5.90
CA GLY A 137 4.28 -18.32 -5.58
C GLY A 137 5.08 -19.34 -6.38
N GLY A 138 6.40 -19.33 -6.20
CA GLY A 138 7.36 -20.19 -6.90
C GLY A 138 7.90 -19.56 -8.18
N ARG A 139 8.49 -20.40 -9.04
CA ARG A 139 9.03 -19.98 -10.34
C ARG A 139 7.89 -19.62 -11.28
N MET A 140 7.96 -18.43 -11.85
CA MET A 140 6.99 -17.99 -12.86
C MET A 140 7.09 -18.82 -14.14
N LEU A 141 5.96 -19.38 -14.54
CA LEU A 141 5.84 -20.09 -15.81
C LEU A 141 5.83 -19.13 -17.01
N PRO A 142 6.13 -19.58 -18.23
CA PRO A 142 6.17 -18.72 -19.41
C PRO A 142 4.91 -17.88 -19.62
N GLU A 143 3.72 -18.46 -19.40
CA GLU A 143 2.44 -17.76 -19.51
C GLU A 143 2.28 -16.67 -18.43
N GLN A 144 2.69 -16.96 -17.20
CA GLN A 144 2.65 -15.98 -16.11
C GLN A 144 3.59 -14.80 -16.40
N LYS A 145 4.82 -15.06 -16.86
CA LYS A 145 5.77 -14.01 -17.28
C LYS A 145 5.21 -13.19 -18.45
N ALA A 146 4.62 -13.87 -19.43
CA ALA A 146 4.02 -13.20 -20.59
C ALA A 146 2.87 -12.25 -20.19
N TYR A 147 1.99 -12.69 -19.28
CA TYR A 147 0.92 -11.89 -18.72
C TYR A 147 1.47 -10.67 -17.93
N LEU A 148 2.34 -10.96 -16.96
CA LEU A 148 2.89 -9.97 -16.04
C LEU A 148 3.66 -8.87 -16.80
N TYR A 149 4.55 -9.23 -17.72
CA TYR A 149 5.34 -8.22 -18.42
C TYR A 149 4.54 -7.45 -19.47
N ALA A 150 3.54 -8.05 -20.09
CA ALA A 150 2.62 -7.32 -20.96
C ALA A 150 1.80 -6.28 -20.17
N TRP A 151 1.39 -6.63 -18.94
CA TRP A 151 0.72 -5.71 -18.02
C TRP A 151 1.66 -4.57 -17.58
N VAL A 152 2.87 -4.89 -17.13
CA VAL A 152 3.90 -3.92 -16.71
C VAL A 152 4.20 -2.91 -17.81
N ASP A 153 4.46 -3.40 -19.03
CA ASP A 153 4.80 -2.54 -20.18
C ASP A 153 3.64 -1.59 -20.53
N ALA A 154 2.39 -2.09 -20.52
CA ALA A 154 1.22 -1.28 -20.82
C ALA A 154 0.94 -0.20 -19.76
N VAL A 155 1.08 -0.52 -18.47
CA VAL A 155 0.95 0.45 -17.37
C VAL A 155 2.00 1.56 -17.50
N ALA A 156 3.25 1.20 -17.79
CA ALA A 156 4.34 2.15 -17.96
C ALA A 156 4.13 3.08 -19.15
N VAL A 157 3.67 2.56 -20.28
CA VAL A 157 3.34 3.38 -21.49
C VAL A 157 2.24 4.39 -21.21
N ALA A 158 1.30 4.08 -20.33
CA ALA A 158 0.22 5.01 -19.93
C ALA A 158 0.67 6.10 -18.94
N GLY A 159 1.93 6.07 -18.48
CA GLY A 159 2.51 7.06 -17.58
C GLY A 159 2.22 6.78 -16.10
N PHE A 160 1.80 5.55 -15.75
CA PHE A 160 1.80 5.02 -14.40
C PHE A 160 3.09 4.22 -14.15
N ARG A 161 3.39 3.92 -12.90
CA ARG A 161 4.47 2.99 -12.55
C ARG A 161 3.88 1.62 -12.22
N ALA A 162 4.57 0.57 -12.65
CA ALA A 162 4.16 -0.79 -12.37
C ALA A 162 4.74 -1.27 -11.04
N GLY A 163 3.89 -1.77 -10.17
CA GLY A 163 4.25 -2.53 -8.99
C GLY A 163 3.80 -3.99 -9.12
N ILE A 164 4.44 -4.88 -8.38
CA ILE A 164 4.04 -6.29 -8.30
C ILE A 164 3.97 -6.70 -6.82
N TYR A 165 2.78 -7.16 -6.39
CA TYR A 165 2.65 -7.95 -5.18
C TYR A 165 2.94 -9.41 -5.50
N CYS A 166 3.85 -10.02 -4.77
CA CYS A 166 4.26 -11.42 -4.99
C CYS A 166 4.94 -12.03 -3.77
N SER A 167 5.09 -13.37 -3.79
CA SER A 167 5.70 -14.10 -2.68
C SER A 167 7.20 -13.74 -2.50
N GLY A 168 7.54 -13.37 -1.26
CA GLY A 168 8.90 -13.30 -0.72
C GLY A 168 9.33 -14.57 -0.01
N ILE A 169 8.46 -15.60 0.01
CA ILE A 169 8.74 -16.89 0.65
C ILE A 169 9.32 -17.86 -0.38
N ALA A 170 10.40 -18.55 -0.01
CA ALA A 170 11.02 -19.57 -0.86
C ALA A 170 10.08 -20.78 -1.04
N ALA A 171 9.70 -21.07 -2.28
CA ALA A 171 8.90 -22.24 -2.64
C ALA A 171 9.79 -23.51 -2.61
N LYS A 172 9.59 -24.34 -1.60
CA LYS A 172 10.42 -25.55 -1.36
C LYS A 172 10.30 -26.58 -2.49
N ASP A 173 9.10 -26.74 -3.01
CA ASP A 173 8.80 -27.70 -4.07
C ASP A 173 9.35 -27.28 -5.44
N ASP A 174 9.86 -26.05 -5.55
CA ASP A 174 10.44 -25.47 -6.78
C ASP A 174 11.90 -25.03 -6.55
N GLY A 175 12.68 -25.79 -5.81
CA GLY A 175 14.11 -25.53 -5.60
C GLY A 175 14.40 -24.28 -4.76
N ASN A 176 13.53 -23.93 -3.83
CA ASN A 176 13.62 -22.74 -2.98
C ASN A 176 13.58 -21.40 -3.76
N VAL A 177 12.87 -21.37 -4.87
CA VAL A 177 12.71 -20.12 -5.65
C VAL A 177 11.84 -19.13 -4.89
N VAL A 178 12.30 -17.90 -4.76
CA VAL A 178 11.53 -16.73 -4.30
C VAL A 178 10.94 -16.05 -5.53
N THR A 179 9.62 -15.92 -5.60
CA THR A 179 8.92 -15.37 -6.77
C THR A 179 9.37 -13.94 -7.11
N ALA A 180 9.55 -13.09 -6.10
CA ALA A 180 10.06 -11.74 -6.30
C ALA A 180 11.44 -11.73 -7.00
N GLU A 181 12.33 -12.64 -6.63
CA GLU A 181 13.66 -12.79 -7.26
C GLU A 181 13.56 -13.32 -8.69
N ASP A 182 12.70 -14.31 -8.96
CA ASP A 182 12.50 -14.85 -10.30
C ASP A 182 11.93 -13.79 -11.26
N ILE A 183 10.98 -12.97 -10.79
CA ILE A 183 10.45 -11.83 -11.54
C ILE A 183 11.57 -10.83 -11.81
N ARG A 184 12.33 -10.42 -10.80
CA ARG A 184 13.42 -9.43 -10.94
C ARG A 184 14.49 -9.89 -11.92
N GLN A 185 14.92 -11.15 -11.83
CA GLN A 185 15.94 -11.71 -12.73
C GLN A 185 15.50 -11.71 -14.20
N SER A 186 14.21 -11.89 -14.47
CA SER A 186 13.66 -11.95 -15.84
C SER A 186 13.01 -10.63 -16.30
N ALA A 187 12.99 -9.57 -15.47
CA ALA A 187 12.35 -8.28 -15.79
C ALA A 187 13.04 -7.48 -16.90
N GLY A 188 14.33 -7.76 -17.17
CA GLY A 188 15.11 -6.99 -18.14
C GLY A 188 15.34 -5.56 -17.67
N LYS A 189 14.93 -4.57 -18.51
CA LYS A 189 15.08 -3.12 -18.21
C LYS A 189 13.82 -2.49 -17.62
N ARG A 190 12.82 -3.28 -17.23
CA ARG A 190 11.56 -2.76 -16.68
C ARG A 190 11.78 -2.18 -15.29
N ASP A 191 11.24 -1.00 -15.05
CA ASP A 191 11.17 -0.41 -13.70
C ASP A 191 9.95 -0.99 -12.99
N ILE A 192 10.19 -1.87 -12.00
CA ILE A 192 9.14 -2.56 -11.25
C ILE A 192 9.37 -2.31 -9.77
N VAL A 193 8.33 -1.85 -9.09
CA VAL A 193 8.29 -1.72 -7.64
C VAL A 193 7.77 -3.03 -7.03
N TYR A 194 8.41 -3.52 -5.96
CA TYR A 194 8.06 -4.80 -5.37
C TYR A 194 7.38 -4.65 -4.01
N TRP A 195 6.26 -5.34 -3.88
CA TRP A 195 5.58 -5.57 -2.61
C TRP A 195 5.66 -7.07 -2.30
N ALA A 196 6.47 -7.42 -1.32
CA ALA A 196 6.69 -8.82 -0.96
C ALA A 196 5.73 -9.25 0.15
N ILE A 197 5.04 -10.40 -0.04
CA ILE A 197 4.42 -11.11 1.06
C ILE A 197 5.43 -12.08 1.68
N ASN A 198 5.66 -11.97 2.97
CA ASN A 198 6.38 -12.95 3.76
C ASN A 198 5.87 -12.92 5.20
N ASP A 199 4.94 -13.78 5.51
CA ASP A 199 4.33 -13.97 6.83
C ASP A 199 4.77 -15.28 7.51
N ALA A 200 5.80 -15.94 6.95
CA ALA A 200 6.40 -17.15 7.51
C ALA A 200 7.38 -16.80 8.63
N CYS A 201 6.96 -16.66 9.85
CA CYS A 201 7.68 -16.15 11.02
C CYS A 201 7.98 -14.63 10.96
N PRO A 202 6.99 -13.80 10.60
CA PRO A 202 7.15 -12.34 10.66
C PRO A 202 7.22 -11.85 12.11
N PRO A 203 7.53 -10.56 12.34
CA PRO A 203 7.49 -9.94 13.68
C PRO A 203 6.13 -10.06 14.36
N ALA A 204 5.05 -10.13 13.58
CA ALA A 204 3.69 -10.17 14.09
C ALA A 204 2.83 -11.19 13.35
N PRO A 205 3.12 -12.52 13.38
CA PRO A 205 2.28 -13.53 12.76
C PRO A 205 0.91 -13.56 13.43
N GLY A 206 -0.13 -13.64 12.64
CA GLY A 206 -1.51 -13.76 13.13
C GLY A 206 -1.93 -12.56 13.94
N CYS A 207 -2.00 -11.39 13.62
CA CYS A 207 -2.70 -10.27 14.26
C CYS A 207 -2.03 -9.55 15.42
N THR A 208 -0.80 -9.85 15.74
CA THR A 208 -0.08 -9.04 16.73
C THR A 208 0.35 -7.72 16.07
N LEU A 209 -0.33 -6.63 16.41
CA LEU A 209 0.02 -5.30 15.91
C LEU A 209 1.33 -4.85 16.57
N PRO A 210 2.40 -4.56 15.80
CA PRO A 210 3.65 -4.05 16.35
C PRO A 210 3.50 -2.59 16.79
N GLN A 211 4.30 -2.16 17.77
CA GLN A 211 4.35 -0.74 18.18
C GLN A 211 4.92 0.17 17.09
N HIS A 212 5.82 -0.36 16.27
CA HIS A 212 6.44 0.34 15.13
C HIS A 212 6.41 -0.56 13.92
N ALA A 213 6.34 0.03 12.72
CA ALA A 213 6.44 -0.71 11.48
C ALA A 213 7.77 -1.50 11.45
N PRO A 214 7.74 -2.81 11.17
CA PRO A 214 8.95 -3.63 11.11
C PRO A 214 9.82 -3.23 9.91
N SER A 215 11.14 -3.45 10.03
CA SER A 215 12.08 -3.15 8.95
C SER A 215 11.85 -4.05 7.74
N LEU A 216 11.81 -3.47 6.53
CA LEU A 216 11.64 -4.20 5.28
C LEU A 216 12.73 -5.24 5.01
N VAL A 217 13.92 -5.10 5.60
CA VAL A 217 14.99 -6.10 5.53
C VAL A 217 14.51 -7.48 6.01
N GLN A 218 13.55 -7.51 6.92
CA GLN A 218 12.99 -8.76 7.46
C GLN A 218 12.04 -9.47 6.49
N SER A 219 11.64 -8.83 5.39
CA SER A 219 10.86 -9.48 4.33
C SER A 219 11.63 -10.62 3.64
N GLY A 220 12.97 -10.62 3.73
CA GLY A 220 13.83 -11.51 2.96
C GLY A 220 14.04 -11.09 1.50
N VAL A 221 13.40 -10.00 1.06
CA VAL A 221 13.51 -9.42 -0.29
C VAL A 221 14.14 -8.03 -0.18
N SER A 222 15.44 -7.93 -0.46
CA SER A 222 16.25 -6.72 -0.19
C SER A 222 15.83 -5.49 -1.01
N PHE A 223 15.08 -5.68 -2.07
CA PHE A 223 14.61 -4.63 -2.98
C PHE A 223 13.10 -4.36 -2.86
N ALA A 224 12.41 -4.96 -1.86
CA ALA A 224 11.01 -4.67 -1.61
C ALA A 224 10.86 -3.26 -1.02
N GLU A 225 9.91 -2.50 -1.55
CA GLU A 225 9.50 -1.19 -1.03
C GLU A 225 8.29 -1.30 -0.09
N VAL A 226 7.56 -2.41 -0.19
CA VAL A 226 6.46 -2.77 0.70
C VAL A 226 6.59 -4.23 1.12
N TRP A 227 6.26 -4.53 2.36
CA TRP A 227 6.25 -5.87 2.93
C TRP A 227 4.93 -6.14 3.64
N GLN A 228 4.16 -7.13 3.18
CA GLN A 228 3.04 -7.67 3.93
C GLN A 228 3.58 -8.74 4.89
N PHE A 229 3.52 -8.46 6.18
CA PHE A 229 4.16 -9.29 7.20
C PHE A 229 3.19 -10.10 8.05
N ALA A 230 1.90 -9.83 7.95
CA ALA A 230 0.86 -10.63 8.60
C ALA A 230 -0.44 -10.56 7.80
N GLN A 231 -1.16 -11.67 7.73
CA GLN A 231 -2.42 -11.82 7.03
C GLN A 231 -3.55 -12.22 7.98
N SER A 232 -4.76 -11.83 7.65
CA SER A 232 -5.98 -12.25 8.32
C SER A 232 -6.84 -13.10 7.36
N PRO A 233 -7.31 -14.28 7.78
CA PRO A 233 -7.15 -14.92 9.08
C PRO A 233 -5.74 -15.46 9.31
N GLN A 234 -5.45 -15.77 10.58
CA GLN A 234 -4.16 -16.30 11.01
C GLN A 234 -3.74 -17.56 10.24
N ARG A 235 -2.47 -17.62 9.88
CA ARG A 235 -1.83 -18.72 9.17
C ARG A 235 -1.50 -19.86 10.13
N LYS A 236 -2.29 -20.94 10.12
CA LYS A 236 -2.09 -22.12 10.96
C LYS A 236 -0.82 -22.91 10.62
N ASP A 237 -0.39 -22.86 9.36
CA ASP A 237 0.80 -23.55 8.86
C ASP A 237 2.11 -23.02 9.45
N VAL A 238 2.12 -21.79 9.99
CA VAL A 238 3.29 -21.19 10.63
C VAL A 238 3.32 -21.36 12.15
N ALA A 239 2.22 -21.80 12.78
CA ALA A 239 2.06 -21.90 14.22
C ALA A 239 3.19 -22.64 14.95
N GLY A 240 3.63 -23.76 14.41
CA GLY A 240 4.71 -24.56 15.00
C GLY A 240 6.12 -24.07 14.73
N ARG A 241 6.28 -23.02 13.91
CA ARG A 241 7.58 -22.51 13.44
C ARG A 241 7.93 -21.13 13.98
N CYS A 242 6.93 -20.38 14.45
CA CYS A 242 7.10 -18.99 14.83
C CYS A 242 6.90 -18.81 16.34
N SER A 243 7.90 -18.27 17.02
CA SER A 243 7.87 -18.08 18.49
C SER A 243 6.84 -17.03 18.93
N ASN A 244 6.47 -16.11 18.07
CA ASN A 244 5.49 -15.05 18.31
C ASN A 244 4.12 -15.32 17.67
N TYR A 245 3.82 -16.60 17.34
CA TYR A 245 2.53 -16.98 16.79
C TYR A 245 1.39 -16.65 17.77
N ASN A 246 0.35 -16.01 17.23
CA ASN A 246 -0.85 -15.65 17.95
C ASN A 246 -2.00 -16.60 17.58
N HIS A 247 -2.65 -17.20 18.58
CA HIS A 247 -3.76 -18.14 18.39
C HIS A 247 -5.11 -17.47 18.13
N ASP A 248 -5.20 -16.18 18.24
CA ASP A 248 -6.42 -15.40 18.04
C ASP A 248 -7.09 -15.67 16.68
N GLY A 249 -6.33 -15.88 15.65
CA GLY A 249 -6.84 -16.28 14.34
C GLY A 249 -7.46 -15.17 13.49
N ASN A 250 -7.62 -13.97 14.03
CA ASN A 250 -8.35 -12.88 13.37
C ASN A 250 -7.66 -11.53 13.56
N CYS A 251 -7.20 -10.91 12.47
CA CYS A 251 -6.65 -9.57 12.51
C CYS A 251 -7.73 -8.51 12.46
N TYR A 252 -8.00 -7.89 13.60
CA TYR A 252 -8.81 -6.68 13.66
C TYR A 252 -7.93 -5.45 13.71
N ALA A 253 -8.40 -4.38 13.10
CA ALA A 253 -7.92 -3.07 13.46
C ALA A 253 -8.25 -2.80 14.94
N PRO A 254 -7.30 -2.33 15.77
CA PRO A 254 -7.53 -2.08 17.18
C PRO A 254 -8.73 -1.15 17.43
N GLY A 255 -9.65 -1.59 18.26
CA GLY A 255 -10.88 -0.86 18.58
C GLY A 255 -11.98 -0.92 17.51
N ILE A 256 -11.80 -1.70 16.44
CA ILE A 256 -12.80 -1.87 15.37
C ILE A 256 -13.02 -3.38 15.12
N PRO A 257 -13.73 -4.09 16.01
CA PRO A 257 -13.99 -5.51 15.85
C PRO A 257 -14.69 -5.84 14.54
N GLY A 258 -14.25 -6.91 13.86
CA GLY A 258 -14.81 -7.36 12.59
C GLY A 258 -14.22 -6.66 11.35
N VAL A 259 -13.42 -5.62 11.51
CA VAL A 259 -12.63 -5.05 10.40
C VAL A 259 -11.30 -5.80 10.34
N TYR A 260 -11.31 -6.93 9.64
CA TYR A 260 -10.11 -7.74 9.40
C TYR A 260 -9.17 -7.03 8.44
N ILE A 261 -7.87 -7.10 8.73
CA ILE A 261 -6.83 -6.40 7.97
C ILE A 261 -5.59 -7.28 7.79
N ASP A 262 -4.88 -7.08 6.71
CA ASP A 262 -3.52 -7.55 6.50
C ASP A 262 -2.54 -6.42 6.81
N LEU A 263 -1.44 -6.73 7.50
CA LEU A 263 -0.51 -5.73 8.01
C LEU A 263 0.69 -5.56 7.08
N ASN A 264 1.00 -4.30 6.80
CA ASN A 264 2.07 -3.93 5.88
C ASN A 264 3.05 -2.94 6.49
N SER A 265 4.30 -3.04 6.06
CA SER A 265 5.35 -2.06 6.29
C SER A 265 5.83 -1.52 4.94
N ALA A 266 6.09 -0.21 4.83
CA ALA A 266 6.55 0.40 3.59
C ALA A 266 7.60 1.49 3.83
N THR A 267 8.40 1.79 2.80
CA THR A 267 9.41 2.87 2.83
C THR A 267 8.78 4.27 2.79
N SER A 268 7.52 4.36 2.36
CA SER A 268 6.77 5.62 2.19
C SER A 268 5.45 5.59 2.95
N PRO A 269 4.97 6.74 3.48
CA PRO A 269 3.61 6.85 4.00
C PRO A 269 2.54 6.87 2.91
N ASP A 270 2.92 6.93 1.64
CA ASP A 270 2.08 6.84 0.44
C ASP A 270 2.80 5.96 -0.60
N PRO A 271 2.82 4.62 -0.42
CA PRO A 271 3.64 3.72 -1.22
C PRO A 271 3.33 3.73 -2.71
N SER A 272 2.08 4.02 -3.08
CA SER A 272 1.69 4.16 -4.48
C SER A 272 1.82 5.58 -5.03
N HIS A 273 2.24 6.57 -4.22
CA HIS A 273 2.25 7.99 -4.62
C HIS A 273 0.87 8.41 -5.16
N GLY A 274 -0.18 7.91 -4.51
CA GLY A 274 -1.57 8.03 -4.97
C GLY A 274 -2.30 9.29 -4.51
N ARG A 275 -1.68 10.08 -3.61
CA ARG A 275 -2.24 11.35 -3.13
C ARG A 275 -2.09 12.45 -4.18
N THR A 276 -3.10 13.29 -4.28
CA THR A 276 -2.97 14.56 -5.01
C THR A 276 -2.10 15.53 -4.18
N GLN A 277 -1.13 16.18 -4.84
CA GLN A 277 -0.25 17.17 -4.20
C GLN A 277 -0.99 18.49 -3.98
#